data_de7c0cb9b34f442550757298effddb61
#
_entry.id   de7c0cb9b34f442550757298effddb61
#
_cell.length_a   1.000
_cell.length_b   1.000
_cell.length_c   1.000
_cell.angle_alpha   90.00
_cell.angle_beta   90.00
_cell.angle_gamma   90.00
#
_symmetry.space_group_name_H-M   'P 1'
#
loop_
_entity.id
_entity.type
_entity.pdbx_description
1 polymer ?
#
loop_
_entity_poly.entity_id
_entity_poly.type
_entity_poly.pdbx_seq_one_letter_code
_entity_poly.pdbx_strand_id
1 'polypeptide(L)'
;MYDEIDASAWLGKFSKVPCPEGAWIVKNKNKYYLQYATPGTICNWYCDVVLESDSVNGGFVEQPYNPVSLKVGGFIGGAGHSCVFKDKYENWWQVTSMWVGNHDEFERRIGLFPVSFDDKGRMRTHTVLGDYPMSLPQKKFNPQDISAFGWMLQSYHKKSTASSSLPGFEPEKAVDENVRT
;
A
#
# COMPACT_ATOMS: atom_id res chain seq x y z
N MET A 1 -4.20 -4.45 21.80
CA MET A 1 -4.63 -3.46 20.78
C MET A 1 -5.71 -4.01 19.86
N TYR A 2 -5.67 -5.27 19.44
CA TYR A 2 -6.68 -5.86 18.55
C TYR A 2 -7.91 -6.42 19.24
N ASP A 3 -7.86 -6.64 20.55
CA ASP A 3 -8.96 -7.18 21.34
C ASP A 3 -10.13 -6.21 21.53
N GLU A 4 -9.93 -4.92 21.19
CA GLU A 4 -10.93 -3.87 21.38
C GLU A 4 -11.71 -3.54 20.09
N ILE A 5 -11.32 -4.10 18.94
CA ILE A 5 -12.00 -3.86 17.68
C ILE A 5 -13.09 -4.91 17.48
N ASP A 6 -14.33 -4.53 17.71
CA ASP A 6 -15.47 -5.36 17.31
C ASP A 6 -15.67 -5.25 15.78
N ALA A 7 -15.06 -6.17 15.06
CA ALA A 7 -15.22 -6.30 13.62
C ALA A 7 -16.36 -7.24 13.22
N SER A 8 -17.24 -7.64 14.15
CA SER A 8 -18.29 -8.63 13.92
C SER A 8 -19.23 -8.26 12.78
N ALA A 9 -19.50 -6.97 12.59
CA ALA A 9 -20.34 -6.48 11.49
C ALA A 9 -19.73 -6.73 10.10
N TRP A 10 -18.41 -6.89 10.02
CA TRP A 10 -17.66 -6.98 8.74
C TRP A 10 -17.07 -8.36 8.49
N LEU A 11 -16.62 -9.03 9.55
CA LEU A 11 -15.90 -10.29 9.45
C LEU A 11 -16.73 -11.49 9.94
N GLY A 12 -17.93 -11.27 10.50
CA GLY A 12 -18.77 -12.34 11.03
C GLY A 12 -18.02 -13.20 12.05
N LYS A 13 -17.93 -14.49 11.79
CA LYS A 13 -17.25 -15.44 12.68
C LYS A 13 -15.75 -15.19 12.90
N PHE A 14 -15.11 -14.45 12.01
CA PHE A 14 -13.68 -14.11 12.10
C PHE A 14 -13.41 -12.80 12.86
N SER A 15 -14.45 -12.12 13.30
CA SER A 15 -14.37 -10.79 13.91
C SER A 15 -13.54 -10.72 15.20
N LYS A 16 -13.39 -11.83 15.89
CA LYS A 16 -12.67 -11.89 17.17
C LYS A 16 -11.27 -12.48 17.07
N VAL A 17 -10.85 -12.84 15.86
CA VAL A 17 -9.55 -13.46 15.65
C VAL A 17 -8.73 -12.53 14.77
N PRO A 18 -7.76 -11.78 15.33
CA PRO A 18 -6.77 -11.12 14.51
C PRO A 18 -6.06 -12.18 13.69
N CYS A 19 -5.82 -11.90 12.41
CA CYS A 19 -5.10 -12.79 11.52
C CYS A 19 -3.76 -12.17 11.13
N PRO A 20 -2.78 -12.07 12.06
CA PRO A 20 -1.44 -11.66 11.70
C PRO A 20 -0.77 -12.74 10.88
N GLU A 21 -0.24 -12.37 9.75
CA GLU A 21 0.40 -13.30 8.80
C GLU A 21 1.52 -12.62 8.03
N GLY A 22 2.24 -13.40 7.20
CA GLY A 22 3.21 -12.84 6.27
C GLY A 22 4.38 -12.11 6.92
N ALA A 23 4.88 -12.63 8.03
CA ALA A 23 5.99 -12.00 8.74
C ALA A 23 7.26 -11.90 7.87
N TRP A 24 7.83 -10.71 7.81
CA TRP A 24 9.06 -10.41 7.08
C TRP A 24 10.00 -9.54 7.94
N ILE A 25 11.27 -9.91 8.00
CA ILE A 25 12.29 -9.11 8.69
C ILE A 25 13.27 -8.54 7.69
N VAL A 26 13.53 -7.25 7.80
CA VAL A 26 14.57 -6.56 7.04
C VAL A 26 15.44 -5.73 7.96
N LYS A 27 16.72 -5.59 7.60
CA LYS A 27 17.67 -4.72 8.31
C LYS A 27 17.98 -3.50 7.44
N ASN A 28 17.89 -2.33 8.04
CA ASN A 28 18.41 -1.09 7.46
C ASN A 28 19.29 -0.37 8.49
N LYS A 29 20.56 -0.14 8.12
CA LYS A 29 21.58 0.39 9.05
C LYS A 29 21.67 -0.51 10.31
N ASN A 30 21.41 0.05 11.47
CA ASN A 30 21.52 -0.64 12.76
C ASN A 30 20.15 -1.11 13.31
N LYS A 31 19.06 -0.95 12.55
CA LYS A 31 17.72 -1.33 12.98
C LYS A 31 17.18 -2.52 12.20
N TYR A 32 16.40 -3.34 12.87
CA TYR A 32 15.59 -4.43 12.31
C TYR A 32 14.15 -3.99 12.29
N TYR A 33 13.46 -4.37 11.22
CA TYR A 33 12.04 -4.07 10.99
C TYR A 33 11.32 -5.39 10.78
N LEU A 34 10.44 -5.73 11.73
CA LEU A 34 9.54 -6.87 11.61
C LEU A 34 8.21 -6.36 11.06
N GLN A 35 7.93 -6.72 9.85
CA GLN A 35 6.69 -6.41 9.16
C GLN A 35 5.77 -7.63 9.18
N TYR A 36 4.47 -7.41 9.33
CA TYR A 36 3.47 -8.46 9.21
C TYR A 36 2.12 -7.85 8.79
N ALA A 37 1.30 -8.68 8.15
CA ALA A 37 0.00 -8.27 7.65
C ALA A 37 -1.12 -8.50 8.65
N THR A 38 -2.16 -7.66 8.57
CA THR A 38 -3.38 -7.72 9.38
C THR A 38 -4.49 -6.88 8.71
N PRO A 39 -5.78 -7.06 9.01
CA PRO A 39 -6.38 -8.11 9.82
C PRO A 39 -6.63 -9.40 9.04
N GLY A 40 -6.61 -9.35 7.72
CA GLY A 40 -6.82 -10.50 6.85
C GLY A 40 -7.15 -10.06 5.43
N THR A 41 -6.82 -10.89 4.47
CA THR A 41 -6.89 -10.59 3.04
C THR A 41 -8.30 -10.37 2.48
N ILE A 42 -9.34 -10.78 3.20
CA ILE A 42 -10.74 -10.53 2.81
C ILE A 42 -11.17 -9.08 3.09
N CYS A 43 -10.34 -8.31 3.78
CA CYS A 43 -10.63 -6.92 4.10
C CYS A 43 -9.97 -6.00 3.07
N ASN A 44 -10.73 -5.06 2.50
CA ASN A 44 -10.20 -4.04 1.60
C ASN A 44 -9.20 -3.08 2.27
N TRP A 45 -9.12 -3.10 3.59
CA TRP A 45 -8.16 -2.39 4.43
C TRP A 45 -7.04 -3.31 4.96
N TYR A 46 -6.83 -4.45 4.29
CA TYR A 46 -5.68 -5.32 4.51
C TYR A 46 -4.38 -4.54 4.39
N CYS A 47 -3.56 -4.57 5.42
CA CYS A 47 -2.40 -3.69 5.56
C CYS A 47 -1.23 -4.41 6.22
N ASP A 48 -0.07 -3.78 6.19
CA ASP A 48 1.05 -4.20 7.02
C ASP A 48 1.30 -3.20 8.14
N VAL A 49 1.72 -3.76 9.26
CA VAL A 49 2.29 -3.03 10.40
C VAL A 49 3.75 -3.41 10.57
N VAL A 50 4.53 -2.53 11.18
CA VAL A 50 5.96 -2.70 11.40
C VAL A 50 6.31 -2.44 12.86
N LEU A 51 7.08 -3.35 13.40
CA LEU A 51 7.78 -3.19 14.67
C LEU A 51 9.26 -2.95 14.38
N GLU A 52 9.92 -2.09 15.15
CA GLU A 52 11.36 -1.82 15.02
C GLU A 52 12.12 -2.25 16.27
N SER A 53 13.36 -2.71 16.07
CA SER A 53 14.27 -3.10 17.14
C SER A 53 15.74 -2.86 16.74
N ASP A 54 16.60 -2.65 17.73
CA ASP A 54 18.06 -2.66 17.55
C ASP A 54 18.65 -4.09 17.58
N SER A 55 17.83 -5.09 17.91
CA SER A 55 18.22 -6.50 17.96
C SER A 55 17.25 -7.39 17.20
N VAL A 56 17.77 -8.35 16.45
CA VAL A 56 16.94 -9.36 15.77
C VAL A 56 16.28 -10.34 16.75
N ASN A 57 16.86 -10.48 17.95
CA ASN A 57 16.40 -11.46 18.94
C ASN A 57 15.25 -10.98 19.83
N GLY A 58 14.76 -9.74 19.62
CA GLY A 58 13.67 -9.20 20.41
C GLY A 58 13.75 -7.71 20.64
N GLY A 59 12.93 -7.20 21.58
CA GLY A 59 12.84 -5.77 21.87
C GLY A 59 12.12 -4.98 20.76
N PHE A 60 11.30 -5.66 19.97
CA PHE A 60 10.52 -5.01 18.93
C PHE A 60 9.42 -4.14 19.52
N VAL A 61 9.38 -2.89 19.09
CA VAL A 61 8.40 -1.90 19.47
C VAL A 61 7.68 -1.35 18.25
N GLU A 62 6.43 -1.00 18.41
CA GLU A 62 5.61 -0.46 17.34
C GLU A 62 6.10 0.93 16.91
N GLN A 63 6.21 1.16 15.62
CA GLN A 63 6.52 2.50 15.11
C GLN A 63 5.24 3.36 14.97
N PRO A 64 5.36 4.70 15.06
CA PRO A 64 4.18 5.58 15.10
C PRO A 64 3.46 5.74 13.76
N TYR A 65 3.98 5.19 12.66
CA TYR A 65 3.38 5.32 11.32
C TYR A 65 2.61 4.08 10.87
N ASN A 66 2.23 3.23 11.80
CA ASN A 66 1.39 2.08 11.49
C ASN A 66 -0.07 2.49 11.24
N PRO A 67 -0.74 1.86 10.25
CA PRO A 67 -0.18 0.86 9.35
C PRO A 67 0.85 1.45 8.40
N VAL A 68 1.97 0.74 8.20
CA VAL A 68 3.08 1.20 7.36
C VAL A 68 2.74 1.18 5.89
N SER A 69 1.88 0.25 5.49
CA SER A 69 1.35 0.15 4.15
C SER A 69 -0.15 -0.09 4.19
N LEU A 70 -0.88 0.83 3.64
CA LEU A 70 -2.34 0.76 3.48
C LEU A 70 -2.73 1.64 2.29
N LYS A 71 -3.57 1.09 1.41
CA LYS A 71 -4.17 1.84 0.33
C LYS A 71 -5.69 1.75 0.45
N VAL A 72 -6.31 2.86 0.82
CA VAL A 72 -7.76 2.94 1.11
C VAL A 72 -8.58 3.57 -0.01
N GLY A 73 -7.94 4.04 -1.06
CA GLY A 73 -8.61 4.69 -2.18
C GLY A 73 -8.07 4.23 -3.51
N GLY A 74 -8.82 4.54 -4.58
CA GLY A 74 -8.50 4.12 -5.93
C GLY A 74 -9.15 2.79 -6.32
N PHE A 75 -8.72 2.25 -7.44
CA PHE A 75 -9.26 1.04 -8.04
C PHE A 75 -8.81 -0.25 -7.32
N ILE A 76 -7.61 -0.23 -6.75
CA ILE A 76 -7.00 -1.35 -6.04
C ILE A 76 -6.74 -0.92 -4.59
N GLY A 77 -7.21 -1.72 -3.66
CA GLY A 77 -7.07 -1.46 -2.22
C GLY A 77 -6.14 -2.44 -1.50
N GLY A 78 -6.07 -2.31 -0.17
CA GLY A 78 -5.27 -3.19 0.67
C GLY A 78 -3.81 -2.76 0.79
N ALA A 79 -2.88 -3.62 0.54
CA ALA A 79 -1.43 -3.54 0.64
C ALA A 79 -0.86 -4.30 1.85
N GLY A 80 -1.23 -5.56 1.97
CA GLY A 80 -0.75 -6.45 3.04
C GLY A 80 0.02 -7.67 2.53
N HIS A 81 0.55 -8.46 3.45
CA HIS A 81 1.37 -9.65 3.22
C HIS A 81 2.58 -9.36 2.32
N SER A 82 3.35 -8.40 2.74
CA SER A 82 4.39 -7.81 1.92
C SER A 82 5.79 -8.25 2.31
N CYS A 83 6.72 -8.03 1.41
CA CYS A 83 8.14 -8.05 1.71
C CYS A 83 8.82 -6.75 1.24
N VAL A 84 9.77 -6.28 2.03
CA VAL A 84 10.59 -5.10 1.72
C VAL A 84 11.98 -5.55 1.30
N PHE A 85 12.47 -5.00 0.22
CA PHE A 85 13.78 -5.33 -0.33
C PHE A 85 14.46 -4.10 -0.94
N LYS A 86 15.76 -4.22 -1.20
CA LYS A 86 16.55 -3.19 -1.84
C LYS A 86 16.95 -3.64 -3.25
N ASP A 87 16.76 -2.78 -4.23
CA ASP A 87 17.18 -3.06 -5.60
C ASP A 87 18.68 -2.80 -5.83
N LYS A 88 19.16 -3.11 -7.03
CA LYS A 88 20.56 -2.89 -7.42
C LYS A 88 21.00 -1.41 -7.48
N TYR A 89 20.04 -0.49 -7.44
CA TYR A 89 20.28 0.95 -7.42
C TYR A 89 20.16 1.54 -6.02
N GLU A 90 20.08 0.67 -4.99
CA GLU A 90 19.92 1.06 -3.58
C GLU A 90 18.57 1.71 -3.25
N ASN A 91 17.54 1.51 -4.09
CA ASN A 91 16.18 1.91 -3.79
C ASN A 91 15.48 0.83 -2.96
N TRP A 92 14.70 1.26 -1.97
CA TRP A 92 13.87 0.37 -1.20
C TRP A 92 12.48 0.25 -1.80
N TRP A 93 12.00 -0.98 -1.86
CA TRP A 93 10.71 -1.34 -2.43
C TRP A 93 9.96 -2.28 -1.51
N GLN A 94 8.63 -2.19 -1.57
CA GLN A 94 7.72 -3.17 -0.98
C GLN A 94 6.91 -3.84 -2.07
N VAL A 95 6.99 -5.15 -2.16
CA VAL A 95 6.06 -5.99 -2.92
C VAL A 95 4.94 -6.44 -1.99
N THR A 96 3.71 -6.34 -2.42
CA THR A 96 2.54 -6.55 -1.58
C THR A 96 1.40 -7.23 -2.33
N SER A 97 0.50 -7.85 -1.59
CA SER A 97 -0.77 -8.34 -2.12
C SER A 97 -1.81 -7.22 -2.08
N MET A 98 -2.38 -6.91 -3.24
CA MET A 98 -3.44 -5.92 -3.41
C MET A 98 -4.78 -6.60 -3.59
N TRP A 99 -5.83 -5.95 -3.09
CA TRP A 99 -7.20 -6.42 -3.18
C TRP A 99 -7.95 -5.68 -4.30
N VAL A 100 -8.53 -6.42 -5.24
CA VAL A 100 -9.25 -5.84 -6.38
C VAL A 100 -10.77 -5.91 -6.20
N GLY A 101 -11.29 -6.96 -5.63
CA GLY A 101 -12.66 -7.08 -5.16
C GLY A 101 -13.81 -6.84 -6.14
N ASN A 102 -13.59 -7.01 -7.46
CA ASN A 102 -14.62 -6.76 -8.44
C ASN A 102 -15.56 -7.97 -8.65
N HIS A 103 -15.02 -9.16 -8.53
CA HIS A 103 -15.77 -10.40 -8.80
C HIS A 103 -15.67 -11.41 -7.66
N ASP A 104 -14.52 -11.45 -6.97
CA ASP A 104 -14.23 -12.37 -5.89
C ASP A 104 -13.46 -11.64 -4.81
N GLU A 105 -13.81 -11.86 -3.56
CA GLU A 105 -13.10 -11.31 -2.39
C GLU A 105 -11.64 -11.77 -2.30
N PHE A 106 -11.27 -12.86 -2.99
CA PHE A 106 -9.91 -13.36 -3.10
C PHE A 106 -9.19 -12.93 -4.38
N GLU A 107 -9.79 -12.11 -5.21
CA GLU A 107 -9.09 -11.60 -6.37
C GLU A 107 -7.99 -10.63 -5.94
N ARG A 108 -6.74 -11.03 -6.17
CA ARG A 108 -5.56 -10.28 -5.74
C ARG A 108 -4.62 -9.98 -6.89
N ARG A 109 -3.89 -8.88 -6.73
CA ARG A 109 -2.84 -8.44 -7.65
C ARG A 109 -1.57 -8.12 -6.85
N ILE A 110 -0.46 -8.09 -7.55
CA ILE A 110 0.81 -7.68 -6.98
C ILE A 110 0.91 -6.16 -7.06
N GLY A 111 1.13 -5.51 -5.93
CA GLY A 111 1.52 -4.11 -5.84
C GLY A 111 3.01 -3.97 -5.62
N LEU A 112 3.60 -2.90 -6.15
CA LEU A 112 4.99 -2.54 -5.92
C LEU A 112 5.06 -1.05 -5.53
N PHE A 113 5.55 -0.78 -4.34
CA PHE A 113 5.60 0.57 -3.80
C PHE A 113 7.00 0.96 -3.35
N PRO A 114 7.38 2.23 -3.52
CA PRO A 114 8.63 2.72 -2.95
C PRO A 114 8.55 2.78 -1.42
N VAL A 115 9.68 2.53 -0.79
CA VAL A 115 9.85 2.62 0.66
C VAL A 115 10.91 3.66 0.98
N SER A 116 10.67 4.45 2.00
CA SER A 116 11.64 5.37 2.57
C SER A 116 11.82 5.15 4.06
N PHE A 117 12.92 5.68 4.58
CA PHE A 117 13.18 5.76 6.02
C PHE A 117 13.43 7.21 6.37
N ASP A 118 12.74 7.72 7.38
CA ASP A 118 12.95 9.09 7.86
C ASP A 118 14.27 9.25 8.63
N ASP A 119 14.56 10.46 9.11
CA ASP A 119 15.78 10.76 9.85
C ASP A 119 15.90 9.99 11.17
N LYS A 120 14.80 9.51 11.72
CA LYS A 120 14.73 8.65 12.92
C LYS A 120 14.80 7.17 12.58
N GLY A 121 14.92 6.84 11.29
CA GLY A 121 14.94 5.47 10.79
C GLY A 121 13.56 4.81 10.71
N ARG A 122 12.46 5.53 10.76
CA ARG A 122 11.12 4.95 10.67
C ARG A 122 10.76 4.64 9.24
N MET A 123 10.25 3.44 9.00
CA MET A 123 9.88 2.97 7.67
C MET A 123 8.54 3.57 7.23
N ARG A 124 8.45 3.93 5.95
CA ARG A 124 7.23 4.38 5.29
C ARG A 124 7.11 3.78 3.91
N THR A 125 5.95 3.27 3.57
CA THR A 125 5.61 2.81 2.22
C THR A 125 4.72 3.84 1.53
N HIS A 126 5.06 4.20 0.30
CA HIS A 126 4.36 5.22 -0.48
C HIS A 126 3.33 4.56 -1.38
N THR A 127 2.13 4.30 -0.87
CA THR A 127 1.07 3.53 -1.54
C THR A 127 0.20 4.35 -2.51
N VAL A 128 0.48 5.64 -2.68
CA VAL A 128 -0.33 6.55 -3.52
C VAL A 128 -0.36 6.11 -4.99
N LEU A 129 0.72 5.50 -5.48
CA LEU A 129 0.91 5.19 -6.90
C LEU A 129 0.46 3.77 -7.31
N GLY A 130 -0.19 3.03 -6.44
CA GLY A 130 -0.46 1.60 -6.65
C GLY A 130 -1.42 1.27 -7.79
N ASP A 131 -2.17 2.22 -8.30
CA ASP A 131 -3.18 2.01 -9.34
C ASP A 131 -2.67 2.31 -10.76
N TYR A 132 -1.44 2.77 -10.87
CA TYR A 132 -0.90 3.26 -12.13
C TYR A 132 0.20 2.38 -12.68
N PRO A 133 0.25 2.20 -14.01
CA PRO A 133 1.46 1.71 -14.65
C PRO A 133 2.63 2.65 -14.32
N MET A 134 3.74 2.10 -13.87
CA MET A 134 4.93 2.90 -13.57
C MET A 134 6.15 2.37 -14.32
N SER A 135 7.03 3.28 -14.73
CA SER A 135 8.36 2.92 -15.15
C SER A 135 9.27 2.81 -13.94
N LEU A 136 9.90 1.64 -13.76
CA LEU A 136 10.84 1.46 -12.67
C LEU A 136 12.11 2.30 -12.94
N PRO A 137 12.48 3.20 -12.01
CA PRO A 137 13.69 3.99 -12.15
C PRO A 137 14.93 3.11 -12.25
N GLN A 138 15.80 3.40 -13.23
CA GLN A 138 17.08 2.72 -13.42
C GLN A 138 18.24 3.46 -12.75
N LYS A 139 17.96 4.17 -11.68
CA LYS A 139 18.91 4.93 -10.86
C LYS A 139 18.35 5.13 -9.46
N LYS A 140 19.19 5.62 -8.55
CA LYS A 140 18.69 6.08 -7.22
C LYS A 140 17.70 7.22 -7.42
N PHE A 141 16.57 7.17 -6.69
CA PHE A 141 15.54 8.20 -6.71
C PHE A 141 15.10 8.58 -5.29
N ASN A 142 14.40 9.69 -5.19
CA ASN A 142 13.71 10.07 -3.96
C ASN A 142 12.32 9.41 -3.95
N PRO A 143 12.01 8.50 -3.01
CA PRO A 143 10.72 7.83 -2.96
C PRO A 143 9.52 8.75 -2.69
N GLN A 144 9.75 9.97 -2.24
CA GLN A 144 8.71 11.00 -2.08
C GLN A 144 8.46 11.81 -3.35
N ASP A 145 9.33 11.68 -4.34
CA ASP A 145 9.16 12.35 -5.64
C ASP A 145 8.35 11.45 -6.57
N ILE A 146 7.04 11.66 -6.59
CA ILE A 146 6.12 10.89 -7.44
C ILE A 146 6.42 11.06 -8.93
N SER A 147 7.03 12.15 -9.35
CA SER A 147 7.42 12.37 -10.75
C SER A 147 8.49 11.39 -11.22
N ALA A 148 9.26 10.82 -10.30
CA ALA A 148 10.29 9.83 -10.61
C ALA A 148 9.72 8.49 -11.10
N PHE A 149 8.44 8.22 -10.83
CA PHE A 149 7.76 6.96 -11.17
C PHE A 149 6.98 7.01 -12.49
N GLY A 150 6.99 8.13 -13.16
CA GLY A 150 6.72 8.34 -14.59
C GLY A 150 5.30 8.24 -14.97
N TRP A 151 4.47 7.45 -15.00
CA TRP A 151 3.23 7.48 -15.78
C TRP A 151 2.01 7.54 -14.85
N MET A 152 1.59 8.74 -14.54
CA MET A 152 0.24 9.00 -14.13
C MET A 152 -0.73 8.52 -15.22
N LEU A 153 -2.01 8.45 -14.92
CA LEU A 153 -3.03 8.15 -15.91
C LEU A 153 -2.71 8.88 -17.23
N GLN A 154 -2.43 8.15 -18.30
CA GLN A 154 -2.02 8.76 -19.57
C GLN A 154 -3.09 9.65 -20.18
N SER A 155 -4.35 9.40 -19.81
CA SER A 155 -5.50 10.23 -20.15
C SER A 155 -5.69 11.44 -19.25
N TYR A 156 -4.91 11.62 -18.19
CA TYR A 156 -5.09 12.70 -17.23
C TYR A 156 -5.14 14.08 -17.91
N HIS A 157 -6.24 14.78 -17.70
CA HIS A 157 -6.56 16.06 -18.35
C HIS A 157 -6.40 16.08 -19.88
N LYS A 158 -6.46 14.93 -20.53
CA LYS A 158 -6.53 14.90 -22.00
C LYS A 158 -7.93 15.27 -22.46
N LYS A 159 -8.01 15.82 -23.67
CA LYS A 159 -9.30 16.10 -24.28
C LYS A 159 -10.10 14.80 -24.41
N SER A 160 -11.25 14.78 -23.80
CA SER A 160 -12.20 13.67 -23.83
C SER A 160 -13.51 14.11 -24.48
N THR A 161 -14.20 13.20 -25.12
CA THR A 161 -15.51 13.44 -25.74
C THR A 161 -16.39 12.23 -25.54
N ALA A 162 -17.69 12.46 -25.39
CA ALA A 162 -18.69 11.41 -25.34
C ALA A 162 -19.86 11.77 -26.31
N SER A 163 -20.60 10.76 -26.75
CA SER A 163 -21.82 10.98 -27.56
C SER A 163 -22.93 11.60 -26.72
N SER A 164 -22.93 11.36 -25.42
CA SER A 164 -23.83 11.96 -24.43
C SER A 164 -23.22 11.86 -23.04
N SER A 165 -23.64 12.73 -22.13
CA SER A 165 -23.29 12.68 -20.72
C SER A 165 -24.48 13.14 -19.88
N LEU A 166 -24.52 12.69 -18.63
CA LEU A 166 -25.45 13.24 -17.64
C LEU A 166 -24.91 14.56 -17.10
N PRO A 167 -25.79 15.51 -16.71
CA PRO A 167 -25.37 16.72 -16.01
C PRO A 167 -24.52 16.36 -14.77
N GLY A 168 -23.35 16.96 -14.63
CA GLY A 168 -22.42 16.67 -13.56
C GLY A 168 -21.48 15.48 -13.81
N PHE A 169 -21.59 14.79 -14.96
CA PHE A 169 -20.73 13.68 -15.38
C PHE A 169 -20.20 13.91 -16.79
N GLU A 170 -19.64 15.09 -17.00
CA GLU A 170 -19.04 15.50 -18.27
C GLU A 170 -17.83 14.62 -18.62
N PRO A 171 -17.49 14.43 -19.90
CA PRO A 171 -16.40 13.54 -20.33
C PRO A 171 -15.06 13.83 -19.67
N GLU A 172 -14.81 15.07 -19.30
CA GLU A 172 -13.58 15.51 -18.63
C GLU A 172 -13.37 14.84 -17.27
N LYS A 173 -14.46 14.45 -16.60
CA LYS A 173 -14.44 13.75 -15.33
C LYS A 173 -13.94 12.30 -15.43
N ALA A 174 -13.97 11.72 -16.61
CA ALA A 174 -13.39 10.39 -16.83
C ALA A 174 -11.85 10.41 -16.87
N VAL A 175 -11.24 11.59 -16.87
CA VAL A 175 -9.80 11.79 -17.03
C VAL A 175 -9.20 12.77 -16.00
N ASP A 176 -9.91 13.06 -14.92
CA ASP A 176 -9.51 14.03 -13.88
C ASP A 176 -8.88 13.37 -12.63
N GLU A 177 -8.78 12.04 -12.62
CA GLU A 177 -8.32 11.21 -11.48
C GLU A 177 -9.16 11.37 -10.21
N ASN A 178 -10.33 11.95 -10.31
CA ASN A 178 -11.22 12.08 -9.17
C ASN A 178 -12.20 10.89 -9.14
N VAL A 179 -11.98 9.94 -8.26
CA VAL A 179 -12.82 8.73 -8.11
C VAL A 179 -14.21 9.00 -7.48
N ARG A 180 -14.51 10.25 -7.18
CA ARG A 180 -15.79 10.67 -6.59
C ARG A 180 -16.70 11.43 -7.55
N THR A 181 -16.29 11.55 -8.79
CA THR A 181 -17.06 12.25 -9.84
C THR A 181 -17.70 11.28 -10.81
#